data_8bdc3567626167b2664fc05dad2342f4
#
_entry.id   8bdc3567626167b2664fc05dad2342f4
#
_cell.length_a   1.000
_cell.length_b   1.000
_cell.length_c   1.000
_cell.angle_alpha   90.00
_cell.angle_beta   90.00
_cell.angle_gamma   90.00
#
_symmetry.space_group_name_H-M   'P 1'
#
loop_
_entity.id
_entity.type
_entity.pdbx_description
1 polymer ?
#
loop_
_entity_poly.entity_id
_entity_poly.type
_entity_poly.pdbx_seq_one_letter_code
_entity_poly.pdbx_strand_id
1 'polypeptide(L)'
;MKYDFKNNKYFRWGLTAFLTIAASICFYYLLFHGNSIKTGFHTITGILMPVLYGLVTAYLLTPVLNYIETKLLFPLCRKLKVKENKKRNSIVRGIGILITAFLFIALIYSLVAMMLSQIVPSIVNIASNFDTYISNFTKWISKIMDDNPELGSQITFLIDKYSVELENWLNDTVLTKTSQVIMTVSLSVINILKGLWDFIIGFVISIYVLASKEKFAGQAKKMAYAFFEQKSANRLIKSFRFTHNTFIGFIGGKIVDSFIIGCLCFIGTTLLQTPYAALVSVIVGVTNIIPFFGPYLGAIPSAILILVVDPMHPLNCVYFVLFILVLQQFDGNFLGPKILGDSTGLTGFWVIFAITVFGGLFGILGMIVGVPIFAVIYAAIKAVVNTFLRKKDLPVETVKYSYLKNIDEEGFHQLDSRLQRDHEIKDQVDFDQNKKDQEEKNVGEK
;
A
#
# COMPACT_ATOMS: atom_id res chain seq x y z
N MET A 1 -8.29 50.27 -34.40
CA MET A 1 -7.63 50.48 -33.09
C MET A 1 -7.68 49.19 -32.31
N LYS A 2 -6.60 48.40 -32.28
CA LYS A 2 -6.46 47.26 -31.36
C LYS A 2 -6.03 47.82 -30.00
N TYR A 3 -6.94 47.94 -29.09
CA TYR A 3 -6.62 48.24 -27.68
C TYR A 3 -5.78 47.10 -27.12
N ASP A 4 -4.48 47.35 -26.89
CA ASP A 4 -3.56 46.43 -26.29
C ASP A 4 -3.78 46.48 -24.77
N PHE A 5 -4.78 45.74 -24.29
CA PHE A 5 -5.17 45.63 -22.86
C PHE A 5 -4.02 45.10 -21.98
N LYS A 6 -3.06 44.42 -22.57
CA LYS A 6 -1.94 43.78 -21.85
C LYS A 6 -0.87 44.77 -21.37
N ASN A 7 -0.79 45.94 -21.97
CA ASN A 7 0.27 46.92 -21.68
C ASN A 7 -0.22 48.20 -20.96
N ASN A 8 -1.49 48.29 -20.62
CA ASN A 8 -2.04 49.45 -19.91
C ASN A 8 -1.72 49.33 -18.40
N LYS A 9 -0.88 50.24 -17.87
CA LYS A 9 -0.44 50.31 -16.48
C LYS A 9 -1.63 50.36 -15.51
N TYR A 10 -2.67 51.09 -15.84
CA TYR A 10 -3.87 51.19 -15.01
C TYR A 10 -4.69 49.88 -14.97
N PHE A 11 -4.76 49.15 -16.07
CA PHE A 11 -5.39 47.84 -16.12
C PHE A 11 -4.65 46.80 -15.25
N ARG A 12 -3.33 46.80 -15.27
CA ARG A 12 -2.50 45.94 -14.43
C ARG A 12 -2.66 46.28 -12.95
N TRP A 13 -2.68 47.55 -12.57
CA TRP A 13 -2.94 47.99 -11.18
C TRP A 13 -4.35 47.60 -10.74
N GLY A 14 -5.38 47.84 -11.56
CA GLY A 14 -6.76 47.42 -11.28
C GLY A 14 -6.91 45.92 -11.12
N LEU A 15 -6.25 45.14 -11.99
CA LEU A 15 -6.24 43.67 -11.88
C LEU A 15 -5.54 43.20 -10.60
N THR A 16 -4.41 43.80 -10.24
CA THR A 16 -3.68 43.45 -9.01
C THR A 16 -4.52 43.78 -7.78
N ALA A 17 -5.12 44.97 -7.72
CA ALA A 17 -6.00 45.37 -6.62
C ALA A 17 -7.21 44.41 -6.51
N PHE A 18 -7.85 44.08 -7.63
CA PHE A 18 -8.97 43.12 -7.66
C PHE A 18 -8.56 41.73 -7.15
N LEU A 19 -7.41 41.21 -7.63
CA LEU A 19 -6.90 39.91 -7.18
C LEU A 19 -6.52 39.92 -5.70
N THR A 20 -5.95 41.01 -5.18
CA THR A 20 -5.63 41.15 -3.76
C THR A 20 -6.89 41.17 -2.88
N ILE A 21 -7.91 41.94 -3.28
CA ILE A 21 -9.19 42.00 -2.57
C ILE A 21 -9.90 40.63 -2.64
N ALA A 22 -9.94 40.01 -3.82
CA ALA A 22 -10.52 38.68 -3.99
C ALA A 22 -9.81 37.62 -3.15
N ALA A 23 -8.47 37.64 -3.12
CA ALA A 23 -7.66 36.75 -2.28
C ALA A 23 -7.94 36.99 -0.78
N SER A 24 -8.05 38.24 -0.33
CA SER A 24 -8.36 38.60 1.07
C SER A 24 -9.76 38.13 1.47
N ILE A 25 -10.74 38.28 0.59
CA ILE A 25 -12.12 37.79 0.83
C ILE A 25 -12.14 36.24 0.87
N CYS A 26 -11.45 35.57 -0.05
CA CYS A 26 -11.31 34.10 -0.03
C CYS A 26 -10.62 33.62 1.25
N PHE A 27 -9.55 34.31 1.68
CA PHE A 27 -8.84 33.96 2.90
C PHE A 27 -9.69 34.17 4.16
N TYR A 28 -10.43 35.30 4.23
CA TYR A 28 -11.41 35.55 5.30
C TYR A 28 -12.47 34.45 5.34
N TYR A 29 -13.04 34.10 4.18
CA TYR A 29 -14.07 33.07 4.09
C TYR A 29 -13.54 31.67 4.49
N LEU A 30 -12.31 31.35 4.11
CA LEU A 30 -11.60 30.12 4.54
C LEU A 30 -11.42 30.04 6.06
N LEU A 31 -11.05 31.17 6.70
CA LEU A 31 -10.81 31.21 8.14
C LEU A 31 -12.11 31.09 8.96
N PHE A 32 -13.16 31.82 8.56
CA PHE A 32 -14.37 31.95 9.38
C PHE A 32 -15.50 30.98 8.96
N HIS A 33 -15.48 30.44 7.75
CA HIS A 33 -16.50 29.54 7.23
C HIS A 33 -15.95 28.15 6.88
N GLY A 34 -14.87 27.73 7.55
CA GLY A 34 -14.21 26.44 7.30
C GLY A 34 -15.17 25.24 7.37
N ASN A 35 -16.16 25.27 8.26
CA ASN A 35 -17.16 24.20 8.36
C ASN A 35 -18.08 24.13 7.14
N SER A 36 -18.51 25.26 6.60
CA SER A 36 -19.36 25.31 5.39
C SER A 36 -18.59 24.84 4.15
N ILE A 37 -17.30 25.20 4.05
CA ILE A 37 -16.42 24.74 2.99
C ILE A 37 -16.18 23.23 3.11
N LYS A 38 -15.93 22.74 4.34
CA LYS A 38 -15.79 21.30 4.62
C LYS A 38 -17.04 20.52 4.23
N THR A 39 -18.22 21.03 4.57
CA THR A 39 -19.51 20.42 4.20
C THR A 39 -19.72 20.43 2.69
N GLY A 40 -19.45 21.56 2.02
CA GLY A 40 -19.54 21.65 0.55
C GLY A 40 -18.56 20.70 -0.15
N PHE A 41 -17.30 20.63 0.33
CA PHE A 41 -16.30 19.70 -0.18
C PHE A 41 -16.73 18.24 0.05
N HIS A 42 -17.28 17.92 1.23
CA HIS A 42 -17.78 16.58 1.54
C HIS A 42 -18.96 16.18 0.64
N THR A 43 -19.86 17.12 0.33
CA THR A 43 -20.97 16.89 -0.59
C THR A 43 -20.47 16.60 -2.01
N ILE A 44 -19.53 17.42 -2.52
CA ILE A 44 -18.94 17.23 -3.86
C ILE A 44 -18.19 15.90 -3.93
N THR A 45 -17.36 15.59 -2.92
CA THR A 45 -16.65 14.31 -2.86
C THR A 45 -17.61 13.14 -2.78
N GLY A 46 -18.72 13.24 -2.02
CA GLY A 46 -19.75 12.21 -1.96
C GLY A 46 -20.40 11.92 -3.32
N ILE A 47 -20.74 12.95 -4.08
CA ILE A 47 -21.28 12.80 -5.44
C ILE A 47 -20.26 12.17 -6.40
N LEU A 48 -18.97 12.48 -6.23
CA LEU A 48 -17.89 11.97 -7.09
C LEU A 48 -17.36 10.59 -6.65
N MET A 49 -17.77 10.08 -5.48
CA MET A 49 -17.27 8.79 -4.96
C MET A 49 -17.40 7.61 -5.95
N PRO A 50 -18.53 7.38 -6.65
CA PRO A 50 -18.61 6.31 -7.64
C PRO A 50 -17.58 6.47 -8.78
N VAL A 51 -17.34 7.74 -9.20
CA VAL A 51 -16.36 8.05 -10.24
C VAL A 51 -14.93 7.74 -9.74
N LEU A 52 -14.62 8.14 -8.52
CA LEU A 52 -13.32 7.85 -7.88
C LEU A 52 -13.10 6.34 -7.73
N TYR A 53 -14.11 5.60 -7.26
CA TYR A 53 -14.04 4.13 -7.19
C TYR A 53 -13.81 3.53 -8.58
N GLY A 54 -14.50 4.01 -9.61
CA GLY A 54 -14.32 3.54 -10.98
C GLY A 54 -12.92 3.83 -11.52
N LEU A 55 -12.37 5.01 -11.27
CA LEU A 55 -11.02 5.38 -11.68
C LEU A 55 -9.96 4.54 -10.97
N VAL A 56 -10.07 4.35 -9.65
CA VAL A 56 -9.15 3.53 -8.85
C VAL A 56 -9.22 2.07 -9.33
N THR A 57 -10.42 1.52 -9.48
CA THR A 57 -10.62 0.15 -9.97
C THR A 57 -10.04 -0.03 -11.38
N ALA A 58 -10.30 0.89 -12.30
CA ALA A 58 -9.71 0.84 -13.64
C ALA A 58 -8.18 0.92 -13.60
N TYR A 59 -7.64 1.77 -12.72
CA TYR A 59 -6.19 1.91 -12.55
C TYR A 59 -5.55 0.60 -12.07
N LEU A 60 -6.13 -0.05 -11.05
CA LEU A 60 -5.66 -1.33 -10.51
C LEU A 60 -5.84 -2.48 -11.49
N LEU A 61 -6.91 -2.48 -12.30
CA LEU A 61 -7.17 -3.52 -13.30
C LEU A 61 -6.38 -3.32 -14.61
N THR A 62 -5.80 -2.15 -14.85
CA THR A 62 -5.03 -1.85 -16.06
C THR A 62 -3.86 -2.84 -16.29
N PRO A 63 -3.02 -3.20 -15.29
CA PRO A 63 -1.97 -4.21 -15.49
C PRO A 63 -2.51 -5.58 -15.87
N VAL A 64 -3.61 -6.01 -15.24
CA VAL A 64 -4.28 -7.29 -15.53
C VAL A 64 -4.78 -7.31 -16.97
N LEU A 65 -5.48 -6.25 -17.39
CA LEU A 65 -5.95 -6.11 -18.76
C LEU A 65 -4.78 -6.13 -19.76
N ASN A 66 -3.72 -5.37 -19.50
CA ASN A 66 -2.54 -5.34 -20.35
C ASN A 66 -1.89 -6.72 -20.47
N TYR A 67 -1.80 -7.46 -19.36
CA TYR A 67 -1.25 -8.82 -19.35
C TYR A 67 -2.11 -9.77 -20.20
N ILE A 68 -3.43 -9.74 -20.01
CA ILE A 68 -4.38 -10.56 -20.80
C ILE A 68 -4.27 -10.24 -22.30
N GLU A 69 -4.24 -8.95 -22.66
CA GLU A 69 -4.10 -8.53 -24.05
C GLU A 69 -2.78 -8.99 -24.67
N THR A 70 -1.65 -8.69 -23.99
CA THR A 70 -0.31 -8.89 -24.55
C THR A 70 0.16 -10.33 -24.49
N LYS A 71 -0.17 -11.07 -23.44
CA LYS A 71 0.31 -12.45 -23.22
C LYS A 71 -0.67 -13.53 -23.65
N LEU A 72 -1.98 -13.23 -23.69
CA LEU A 72 -3.00 -14.21 -24.05
C LEU A 72 -3.65 -13.91 -25.39
N LEU A 73 -4.30 -12.74 -25.56
CA LEU A 73 -5.16 -12.47 -26.70
C LEU A 73 -4.39 -12.18 -27.99
N PHE A 74 -3.37 -11.31 -27.97
CA PHE A 74 -2.58 -11.03 -29.18
C PHE A 74 -1.80 -12.25 -29.70
N PRO A 75 -1.15 -13.09 -28.86
CA PRO A 75 -0.51 -14.31 -29.32
C PRO A 75 -1.54 -15.31 -29.91
N LEU A 76 -2.75 -15.42 -29.29
CA LEU A 76 -3.81 -16.26 -29.80
C LEU A 76 -4.29 -15.80 -31.18
N CYS A 77 -4.52 -14.50 -31.38
CA CYS A 77 -4.86 -13.94 -32.67
C CYS A 77 -3.77 -14.17 -33.74
N ARG A 78 -2.47 -14.14 -33.32
CA ARG A 78 -1.36 -14.44 -34.24
C ARG A 78 -1.34 -15.91 -34.64
N LYS A 79 -1.60 -16.84 -33.70
CA LYS A 79 -1.73 -18.29 -34.01
C LYS A 79 -2.90 -18.56 -34.96
N LEU A 80 -4.02 -17.87 -34.80
CA LEU A 80 -5.22 -17.98 -35.64
C LEU A 80 -5.07 -17.21 -36.98
N LYS A 81 -3.90 -16.65 -37.30
CA LYS A 81 -3.62 -15.90 -38.54
C LYS A 81 -4.61 -14.76 -38.81
N VAL A 82 -5.21 -14.16 -37.80
CA VAL A 82 -6.13 -13.02 -37.95
C VAL A 82 -5.37 -11.79 -38.38
N LYS A 83 -5.73 -11.20 -39.55
CA LYS A 83 -5.08 -10.00 -40.09
C LYS A 83 -5.12 -8.82 -39.12
N GLU A 84 -4.00 -8.08 -39.05
CA GLU A 84 -3.92 -6.88 -38.22
C GLU A 84 -4.83 -5.78 -38.80
N ASN A 85 -5.92 -5.49 -38.07
CA ASN A 85 -6.86 -4.45 -38.42
C ASN A 85 -7.36 -3.73 -37.16
N LYS A 86 -7.78 -2.47 -37.33
CA LYS A 86 -8.35 -1.64 -36.26
C LYS A 86 -9.53 -2.35 -35.55
N LYS A 87 -10.34 -3.09 -36.33
CA LYS A 87 -11.46 -3.88 -35.83
C LYS A 87 -11.01 -5.05 -34.92
N ARG A 88 -9.91 -5.75 -35.27
CA ARG A 88 -9.31 -6.79 -34.42
C ARG A 88 -8.88 -6.23 -33.07
N ASN A 89 -8.17 -5.10 -33.06
CA ASN A 89 -7.68 -4.49 -31.80
C ASN A 89 -8.84 -4.05 -30.92
N SER A 90 -9.94 -3.57 -31.48
CA SER A 90 -11.16 -3.24 -30.74
C SER A 90 -11.82 -4.48 -30.14
N ILE A 91 -11.88 -5.59 -30.90
CA ILE A 91 -12.43 -6.88 -30.40
C ILE A 91 -11.55 -7.44 -29.30
N VAL A 92 -10.23 -7.49 -29.48
CA VAL A 92 -9.27 -7.94 -28.46
C VAL A 92 -9.43 -7.13 -27.17
N ARG A 93 -9.57 -5.80 -27.28
CA ARG A 93 -9.83 -4.92 -26.14
C ARG A 93 -11.15 -5.27 -25.44
N GLY A 94 -12.24 -5.45 -26.19
CA GLY A 94 -13.53 -5.83 -25.64
C GLY A 94 -13.48 -7.16 -24.88
N ILE A 95 -12.89 -8.20 -25.50
CA ILE A 95 -12.71 -9.51 -24.87
C ILE A 95 -11.79 -9.40 -23.64
N GLY A 96 -10.68 -8.65 -23.74
CA GLY A 96 -9.77 -8.43 -22.63
C GLY A 96 -10.46 -7.78 -21.42
N ILE A 97 -11.30 -6.78 -21.66
CA ILE A 97 -12.09 -6.12 -20.62
C ILE A 97 -13.09 -7.10 -20.00
N LEU A 98 -13.80 -7.89 -20.81
CA LEU A 98 -14.76 -8.89 -20.31
C LEU A 98 -14.08 -9.93 -19.42
N ILE A 99 -12.93 -10.46 -19.83
CA ILE A 99 -12.15 -11.42 -19.02
C ILE A 99 -11.66 -10.74 -17.72
N THR A 100 -11.12 -9.53 -17.80
CA THR A 100 -10.65 -8.78 -16.63
C THR A 100 -11.79 -8.48 -15.66
N ALA A 101 -12.95 -8.09 -16.17
CA ALA A 101 -14.15 -7.83 -15.37
C ALA A 101 -14.66 -9.11 -14.70
N PHE A 102 -14.71 -10.22 -15.44
CA PHE A 102 -15.09 -11.51 -14.90
C PHE A 102 -14.15 -11.97 -13.78
N LEU A 103 -12.84 -11.87 -13.98
CA LEU A 103 -11.84 -12.22 -12.96
C LEU A 103 -11.98 -11.35 -11.71
N PHE A 104 -12.25 -10.05 -11.88
CA PHE A 104 -12.47 -9.14 -10.76
C PHE A 104 -13.74 -9.49 -9.98
N ILE A 105 -14.86 -9.74 -10.67
CA ILE A 105 -16.10 -10.16 -10.02
C ILE A 105 -15.93 -11.51 -9.32
N ALA A 106 -15.25 -12.48 -9.94
CA ALA A 106 -14.96 -13.77 -9.34
C ALA A 106 -14.10 -13.65 -8.09
N LEU A 107 -13.09 -12.75 -8.10
CA LEU A 107 -12.27 -12.44 -6.93
C LEU A 107 -13.12 -11.86 -5.80
N ILE A 108 -13.93 -10.84 -6.08
CA ILE A 108 -14.81 -10.21 -5.07
C ILE A 108 -15.80 -11.24 -4.51
N TYR A 109 -16.42 -12.05 -5.37
CA TYR A 109 -17.32 -13.09 -4.94
C TYR A 109 -16.62 -14.11 -4.02
N SER A 110 -15.42 -14.56 -4.38
CA SER A 110 -14.62 -15.48 -3.58
C SER A 110 -14.27 -14.89 -2.19
N LEU A 111 -13.89 -13.61 -2.14
CA LEU A 111 -13.59 -12.92 -0.89
C LEU A 111 -14.84 -12.79 -0.01
N VAL A 112 -15.98 -12.39 -0.58
CA VAL A 112 -17.25 -12.27 0.15
C VAL A 112 -17.72 -13.65 0.64
N ALA A 113 -17.65 -14.68 -0.20
CA ALA A 113 -18.01 -16.05 0.19
C ALA A 113 -17.12 -16.55 1.34
N MET A 114 -15.81 -16.34 1.26
CA MET A 114 -14.86 -16.69 2.34
C MET A 114 -15.16 -15.90 3.63
N MET A 115 -15.47 -14.62 3.50
CA MET A 115 -15.82 -13.78 4.65
C MET A 115 -17.08 -14.32 5.35
N LEU A 116 -18.15 -14.60 4.60
CA LEU A 116 -19.41 -15.06 5.16
C LEU A 116 -19.35 -16.49 5.69
N SER A 117 -18.62 -17.38 5.02
CA SER A 117 -18.58 -18.80 5.39
C SER A 117 -17.54 -19.17 6.44
N GLN A 118 -16.47 -18.38 6.59
CA GLN A 118 -15.36 -18.73 7.47
C GLN A 118 -15.01 -17.63 8.47
N ILE A 119 -14.85 -16.37 8.04
CA ILE A 119 -14.37 -15.29 8.92
C ILE A 119 -15.44 -14.88 9.91
N VAL A 120 -16.68 -14.62 9.46
CA VAL A 120 -17.77 -14.22 10.37
C VAL A 120 -18.07 -15.29 11.41
N PRO A 121 -18.26 -16.59 11.05
CA PRO A 121 -18.45 -17.64 12.05
C PRO A 121 -17.27 -17.78 13.01
N SER A 122 -16.02 -17.62 12.56
CA SER A 122 -14.84 -17.65 13.42
C SER A 122 -14.87 -16.54 14.47
N ILE A 123 -15.18 -15.31 14.06
CA ILE A 123 -15.29 -14.15 14.97
C ILE A 123 -16.42 -14.36 15.98
N VAL A 124 -17.59 -14.82 15.52
CA VAL A 124 -18.74 -15.09 16.39
C VAL A 124 -18.39 -16.21 17.40
N ASN A 125 -17.72 -17.27 16.95
CA ASN A 125 -17.32 -18.37 17.82
C ASN A 125 -16.27 -17.92 18.86
N ILE A 126 -15.27 -17.13 18.47
CA ILE A 126 -14.30 -16.55 19.41
C ILE A 126 -15.02 -15.71 20.46
N ALA A 127 -15.92 -14.83 20.04
CA ALA A 127 -16.64 -13.95 20.95
C ALA A 127 -17.58 -14.71 21.89
N SER A 128 -18.33 -15.71 21.41
CA SER A 128 -19.26 -16.49 22.25
C SER A 128 -18.57 -17.47 23.20
N ASN A 129 -17.33 -17.87 22.94
CA ASN A 129 -16.56 -18.75 23.83
C ASN A 129 -15.41 -18.00 24.54
N PHE A 130 -15.42 -16.69 24.55
CA PHE A 130 -14.33 -15.86 25.04
C PHE A 130 -13.98 -16.17 26.50
N ASP A 131 -15.01 -16.23 27.40
CA ASP A 131 -14.84 -16.54 28.80
C ASP A 131 -14.20 -17.93 29.02
N THR A 132 -14.61 -18.91 28.22
CA THR A 132 -14.06 -20.28 28.29
C THR A 132 -12.57 -20.24 27.87
N TYR A 133 -12.21 -19.50 26.82
CA TYR A 133 -10.83 -19.39 26.40
C TYR A 133 -9.95 -18.69 27.44
N ILE A 134 -10.44 -17.58 28.01
CA ILE A 134 -9.71 -16.89 29.09
C ILE A 134 -9.57 -17.77 30.32
N SER A 135 -10.63 -18.44 30.75
CA SER A 135 -10.56 -19.38 31.89
C SER A 135 -9.54 -20.50 31.67
N ASN A 136 -9.55 -21.12 30.49
CA ASN A 136 -8.58 -22.16 30.14
C ASN A 136 -7.14 -21.63 30.09
N PHE A 137 -6.95 -20.43 29.53
CA PHE A 137 -5.66 -19.78 29.46
C PHE A 137 -5.12 -19.42 30.86
N THR A 138 -5.97 -18.90 31.75
CA THR A 138 -5.62 -18.61 33.15
C THR A 138 -5.23 -19.89 33.91
N LYS A 139 -6.01 -20.97 33.76
CA LYS A 139 -5.68 -22.26 34.35
C LYS A 139 -4.34 -22.84 33.86
N TRP A 140 -4.06 -22.68 32.55
CA TRP A 140 -2.80 -23.13 31.98
C TRP A 140 -1.61 -22.32 32.55
N ILE A 141 -1.74 -20.99 32.65
CA ILE A 141 -0.72 -20.10 33.23
C ILE A 141 -0.50 -20.49 34.71
N SER A 142 -1.56 -20.64 35.50
CA SER A 142 -1.46 -21.02 36.90
C SER A 142 -0.69 -22.35 37.09
N LYS A 143 -0.96 -23.32 36.21
CA LYS A 143 -0.26 -24.61 36.23
C LYS A 143 1.24 -24.51 35.90
N ILE A 144 1.62 -23.63 34.99
CA ILE A 144 3.05 -23.41 34.64
C ILE A 144 3.77 -22.64 35.73
N MET A 145 3.06 -21.79 36.47
CA MET A 145 3.62 -20.88 37.47
C MET A 145 3.46 -21.39 38.91
N ASP A 146 3.06 -22.65 39.10
CA ASP A 146 3.01 -23.27 40.42
C ASP A 146 4.36 -23.17 41.17
N ASP A 147 5.47 -23.13 40.42
CA ASP A 147 6.82 -22.95 40.97
C ASP A 147 7.20 -21.47 41.25
N ASN A 148 6.40 -20.50 40.79
CA ASN A 148 6.64 -19.05 40.95
C ASN A 148 5.33 -18.28 41.20
N PRO A 149 4.75 -18.37 42.42
CA PRO A 149 3.42 -17.84 42.74
C PRO A 149 3.30 -16.30 42.56
N GLU A 150 4.39 -15.57 42.77
CA GLU A 150 4.41 -14.11 42.71
C GLU A 150 4.26 -13.59 41.26
N LEU A 151 4.94 -14.22 40.28
CA LEU A 151 4.78 -13.94 38.86
C LEU A 151 3.41 -14.42 38.35
N GLY A 152 2.94 -15.58 38.81
CA GLY A 152 1.63 -16.12 38.46
C GLY A 152 0.49 -15.17 38.86
N SER A 153 0.53 -14.62 40.07
CA SER A 153 -0.48 -13.67 40.55
C SER A 153 -0.51 -12.37 39.76
N GLN A 154 0.66 -11.82 39.37
CA GLN A 154 0.75 -10.60 38.55
C GLN A 154 0.19 -10.83 37.15
N ILE A 155 0.50 -11.95 36.51
CA ILE A 155 -0.01 -12.28 35.17
C ILE A 155 -1.51 -12.53 35.22
N THR A 156 -2.01 -13.25 36.21
CA THR A 156 -3.45 -13.48 36.37
C THR A 156 -4.18 -12.15 36.59
N PHE A 157 -3.65 -11.26 37.43
CA PHE A 157 -4.22 -9.91 37.62
C PHE A 157 -4.28 -9.10 36.33
N LEU A 158 -3.24 -9.18 35.48
CA LEU A 158 -3.24 -8.48 34.17
C LEU A 158 -4.28 -9.10 33.23
N ILE A 159 -4.40 -10.42 33.20
CA ILE A 159 -5.38 -11.11 32.36
C ILE A 159 -6.80 -10.73 32.84
N ASP A 160 -7.12 -10.79 34.11
CA ASP A 160 -8.44 -10.44 34.63
C ASP A 160 -8.79 -8.97 34.32
N LYS A 161 -7.80 -8.05 34.45
CA LYS A 161 -7.99 -6.65 34.17
C LYS A 161 -8.29 -6.37 32.69
N TYR A 162 -7.50 -6.94 31.80
CA TYR A 162 -7.63 -6.65 30.35
C TYR A 162 -8.66 -7.55 29.66
N SER A 163 -8.99 -8.73 30.23
CA SER A 163 -10.04 -9.60 29.68
C SER A 163 -11.40 -8.90 29.69
N VAL A 164 -11.72 -8.20 30.79
CA VAL A 164 -12.99 -7.43 30.89
C VAL A 164 -13.08 -6.32 29.84
N GLU A 165 -11.99 -5.58 29.61
CA GLU A 165 -11.96 -4.55 28.57
C GLU A 165 -12.10 -5.16 27.16
N LEU A 166 -11.43 -6.28 26.92
CA LEU A 166 -11.49 -7.00 25.65
C LEU A 166 -12.86 -7.66 25.42
N GLU A 167 -13.45 -8.23 26.45
CA GLU A 167 -14.82 -8.77 26.42
C GLU A 167 -15.84 -7.69 26.11
N ASN A 168 -15.79 -6.54 26.80
CA ASN A 168 -16.65 -5.40 26.54
C ASN A 168 -16.45 -4.89 25.10
N TRP A 169 -15.21 -4.78 24.63
CA TRP A 169 -14.90 -4.39 23.26
C TRP A 169 -15.46 -5.40 22.23
N LEU A 170 -15.31 -6.70 22.50
CA LEU A 170 -15.88 -7.76 21.65
C LEU A 170 -17.40 -7.69 21.62
N ASN A 171 -18.04 -7.58 22.79
CA ASN A 171 -19.49 -7.52 22.90
C ASN A 171 -20.05 -6.23 22.29
N ASP A 172 -19.50 -5.06 22.66
CA ASP A 172 -20.02 -3.75 22.23
C ASP A 172 -19.63 -3.39 20.80
N THR A 173 -18.41 -3.78 20.38
CA THR A 173 -17.88 -3.36 19.08
C THR A 173 -17.98 -4.46 18.04
N VAL A 174 -17.61 -5.68 18.37
CA VAL A 174 -17.54 -6.77 17.40
C VAL A 174 -18.88 -7.47 17.26
N LEU A 175 -19.45 -8.02 18.35
CA LEU A 175 -20.72 -8.74 18.28
C LEU A 175 -21.89 -7.83 17.94
N THR A 176 -21.95 -6.65 18.57
CA THR A 176 -23.02 -5.67 18.29
C THR A 176 -22.93 -5.16 16.85
N LYS A 177 -21.73 -4.85 16.35
CA LYS A 177 -21.56 -4.46 14.94
C LYS A 177 -21.72 -5.65 14.00
N THR A 178 -21.28 -6.84 14.37
CA THR A 178 -21.46 -8.06 13.56
C THR A 178 -22.93 -8.47 13.52
N SER A 179 -23.63 -8.45 14.65
CA SER A 179 -25.08 -8.68 14.69
C SER A 179 -25.85 -7.54 14.00
N GLN A 180 -25.41 -6.28 14.15
CA GLN A 180 -25.94 -5.16 13.39
C GLN A 180 -25.63 -5.26 11.90
N VAL A 181 -24.46 -5.76 11.48
CA VAL A 181 -24.15 -6.04 10.08
C VAL A 181 -25.03 -7.18 9.56
N ILE A 182 -25.20 -8.28 10.30
CA ILE A 182 -26.11 -9.37 9.93
C ILE A 182 -27.57 -8.89 9.96
N MET A 183 -27.98 -8.09 10.94
CA MET A 183 -29.31 -7.51 11.05
C MET A 183 -29.50 -6.29 10.13
N THR A 184 -28.43 -5.53 9.89
CA THR A 184 -28.39 -4.41 8.94
C THR A 184 -28.36 -4.92 7.50
N VAL A 185 -27.77 -6.06 7.22
CA VAL A 185 -27.98 -6.81 5.95
C VAL A 185 -29.46 -7.18 5.79
N SER A 186 -30.17 -7.48 6.89
CA SER A 186 -31.61 -7.75 6.85
C SER A 186 -32.48 -6.48 6.84
N LEU A 187 -32.06 -5.39 7.47
CA LEU A 187 -32.87 -4.17 7.69
C LEU A 187 -32.39 -2.93 6.91
N SER A 188 -31.12 -2.88 6.49
CA SER A 188 -30.59 -1.75 5.71
C SER A 188 -30.46 -2.08 4.23
N VAL A 189 -31.45 -2.73 3.66
CA VAL A 189 -31.56 -2.90 2.20
C VAL A 189 -31.24 -1.58 1.46
N ILE A 190 -31.61 -0.43 2.02
CA ILE A 190 -31.37 0.89 1.42
C ILE A 190 -29.88 1.28 1.44
N ASN A 191 -29.16 1.07 2.53
CA ASN A 191 -27.73 1.44 2.61
C ASN A 191 -26.85 0.46 1.85
N ILE A 192 -27.20 -0.83 1.88
CA ILE A 192 -26.56 -1.85 1.04
C ILE A 192 -26.86 -1.60 -0.42
N LEU A 193 -28.10 -1.25 -0.77
CA LEU A 193 -28.48 -0.89 -2.13
C LEU A 193 -27.74 0.37 -2.60
N LYS A 194 -27.53 1.38 -1.75
CA LYS A 194 -26.69 2.54 -2.09
C LYS A 194 -25.23 2.13 -2.32
N GLY A 195 -24.62 1.40 -1.39
CA GLY A 195 -23.24 0.93 -1.54
C GLY A 195 -23.06 0.01 -2.75
N LEU A 196 -24.02 -0.88 -2.99
CA LEU A 196 -24.04 -1.73 -4.19
C LEU A 196 -24.25 -0.91 -5.46
N TRP A 197 -25.09 0.12 -5.41
CA TRP A 197 -25.32 1.04 -6.53
C TRP A 197 -24.08 1.85 -6.86
N ASP A 198 -23.41 2.43 -5.86
CA ASP A 198 -22.15 3.14 -6.04
C ASP A 198 -21.04 2.23 -6.58
N PHE A 199 -21.00 0.97 -6.10
CA PHE A 199 -20.09 -0.04 -6.62
C PHE A 199 -20.39 -0.40 -8.08
N ILE A 200 -21.66 -0.63 -8.45
CA ILE A 200 -22.07 -0.95 -9.83
C ILE A 200 -21.74 0.24 -10.74
N ILE A 201 -22.08 1.47 -10.36
CA ILE A 201 -21.75 2.67 -11.13
C ILE A 201 -20.23 2.79 -11.27
N GLY A 202 -19.49 2.66 -10.19
CA GLY A 202 -18.02 2.67 -10.20
C GLY A 202 -17.44 1.60 -11.11
N PHE A 203 -17.98 0.39 -11.04
CA PHE A 203 -17.55 -0.72 -11.88
C PHE A 203 -17.83 -0.46 -13.37
N VAL A 204 -19.02 0.04 -13.71
CA VAL A 204 -19.35 0.46 -15.10
C VAL A 204 -18.39 1.54 -15.57
N ILE A 205 -18.13 2.56 -14.74
CA ILE A 205 -17.15 3.61 -15.04
C ILE A 205 -15.77 3.01 -15.28
N SER A 206 -15.34 2.03 -14.47
CA SER A 206 -14.05 1.37 -14.64
C SER A 206 -13.92 0.67 -16.01
N ILE A 207 -14.98 0.03 -16.48
CA ILE A 207 -15.03 -0.58 -17.81
C ILE A 207 -14.85 0.48 -18.91
N TYR A 208 -15.56 1.63 -18.80
CA TYR A 208 -15.42 2.73 -19.76
C TYR A 208 -14.01 3.34 -19.76
N VAL A 209 -13.43 3.50 -18.58
CA VAL A 209 -12.05 4.03 -18.43
C VAL A 209 -11.05 3.05 -19.03
N LEU A 210 -11.16 1.75 -18.75
CA LEU A 210 -10.32 0.70 -19.33
C LEU A 210 -10.44 0.66 -20.86
N ALA A 211 -11.66 0.81 -21.39
CA ALA A 211 -11.90 0.83 -22.84
C ALA A 211 -11.28 2.07 -23.52
N SER A 212 -11.20 3.20 -22.81
CA SER A 212 -10.80 4.50 -23.36
C SER A 212 -9.48 5.04 -22.82
N LYS A 213 -8.70 4.23 -22.07
CA LYS A 213 -7.47 4.68 -21.37
C LYS A 213 -6.45 5.36 -22.28
N GLU A 214 -6.24 4.85 -23.50
CA GLU A 214 -5.31 5.46 -24.47
C GLU A 214 -5.83 6.80 -24.99
N LYS A 215 -7.15 6.91 -25.17
CA LYS A 215 -7.79 8.16 -25.61
C LYS A 215 -7.66 9.22 -24.52
N PHE A 216 -7.92 8.90 -23.26
CA PHE A 216 -7.73 9.82 -22.13
C PHE A 216 -6.27 10.23 -21.96
N ALA A 217 -5.33 9.27 -22.05
CA ALA A 217 -3.90 9.57 -22.01
C ALA A 217 -3.47 10.46 -23.19
N GLY A 218 -4.03 10.25 -24.39
CA GLY A 218 -3.81 11.09 -25.55
C GLY A 218 -4.34 12.51 -25.36
N GLN A 219 -5.54 12.66 -24.81
CA GLN A 219 -6.12 13.96 -24.49
C GLN A 219 -5.29 14.72 -23.45
N ALA A 220 -4.86 14.05 -22.38
CA ALA A 220 -3.99 14.66 -21.37
C ALA A 220 -2.66 15.15 -21.97
N LYS A 221 -2.02 14.35 -22.86
CA LYS A 221 -0.80 14.78 -23.56
C LYS A 221 -1.08 15.97 -24.47
N LYS A 222 -2.20 15.96 -25.22
CA LYS A 222 -2.61 17.09 -26.08
C LYS A 222 -2.77 18.37 -25.25
N MET A 223 -3.40 18.30 -24.08
CA MET A 223 -3.53 19.44 -23.16
C MET A 223 -2.15 19.91 -22.68
N ALA A 224 -1.25 18.99 -22.30
CA ALA A 224 0.09 19.36 -21.86
C ALA A 224 0.85 20.13 -22.94
N TYR A 225 0.80 19.70 -24.21
CA TYR A 225 1.45 20.43 -25.31
C TYR A 225 0.72 21.72 -25.71
N ALA A 226 -0.57 21.85 -25.40
CA ALA A 226 -1.32 23.09 -25.67
C ALA A 226 -0.98 24.21 -24.68
N PHE A 227 -0.75 23.85 -23.39
CA PHE A 227 -0.54 24.82 -22.31
C PHE A 227 0.93 25.08 -21.98
N PHE A 228 1.83 24.13 -22.28
CA PHE A 228 3.24 24.22 -21.93
C PHE A 228 4.14 24.20 -23.18
N GLU A 229 5.28 24.86 -23.09
CA GLU A 229 6.34 24.72 -24.09
C GLU A 229 6.80 23.28 -24.25
N GLN A 230 7.25 22.88 -25.43
CA GLN A 230 7.60 21.50 -25.78
C GLN A 230 8.57 20.85 -24.79
N LYS A 231 9.62 21.56 -24.30
CA LYS A 231 10.57 21.04 -23.31
C LYS A 231 9.90 20.76 -21.98
N SER A 232 9.01 21.65 -21.52
CA SER A 232 8.28 21.52 -20.25
C SER A 232 7.21 20.44 -20.35
N ALA A 233 6.46 20.36 -21.46
CA ALA A 233 5.49 19.30 -21.71
C ALA A 233 6.14 17.92 -21.74
N ASN A 234 7.28 17.76 -22.40
CA ASN A 234 8.03 16.50 -22.42
C ASN A 234 8.49 16.09 -21.01
N ARG A 235 8.97 17.05 -20.21
CA ARG A 235 9.37 16.81 -18.82
C ARG A 235 8.16 16.37 -17.96
N LEU A 236 7.04 17.06 -18.09
CA LEU A 236 5.80 16.75 -17.41
C LEU A 236 5.32 15.33 -17.75
N ILE A 237 5.25 14.97 -19.03
CA ILE A 237 4.85 13.63 -19.49
C ILE A 237 5.80 12.55 -18.98
N LYS A 238 7.12 12.82 -18.94
CA LYS A 238 8.11 11.89 -18.38
C LYS A 238 7.89 11.68 -16.89
N SER A 239 7.62 12.75 -16.14
CA SER A 239 7.32 12.67 -14.69
C SER A 239 6.04 11.88 -14.42
N PHE A 240 4.96 12.14 -15.17
CA PHE A 240 3.73 11.35 -15.03
C PHE A 240 3.91 9.86 -15.36
N ARG A 241 4.72 9.54 -16.37
CA ARG A 241 5.04 8.15 -16.70
C ARG A 241 5.84 7.48 -15.59
N PHE A 242 6.81 8.19 -15.02
CA PHE A 242 7.58 7.70 -13.86
C PHE A 242 6.65 7.45 -12.66
N THR A 243 5.81 8.43 -12.30
CA THR A 243 4.81 8.30 -11.23
C THR A 243 3.91 7.09 -11.45
N HIS A 244 3.33 6.96 -12.65
CA HIS A 244 2.48 5.82 -13.01
C HIS A 244 3.19 4.47 -12.83
N ASN A 245 4.42 4.35 -13.33
CA ASN A 245 5.18 3.10 -13.21
C ASN A 245 5.52 2.77 -11.76
N THR A 246 5.91 3.77 -10.97
CA THR A 246 6.20 3.61 -9.54
C THR A 246 4.96 3.15 -8.76
N PHE A 247 3.82 3.80 -8.99
CA PHE A 247 2.58 3.42 -8.30
C PHE A 247 2.08 2.03 -8.70
N ILE A 248 2.03 1.71 -9.99
CA ILE A 248 1.59 0.40 -10.47
C ILE A 248 2.56 -0.69 -10.03
N GLY A 249 3.86 -0.47 -10.16
CA GLY A 249 4.87 -1.43 -9.74
C GLY A 249 4.77 -1.73 -8.26
N PHE A 250 4.66 -0.71 -7.42
CA PHE A 250 4.62 -0.89 -5.98
C PHE A 250 3.27 -1.40 -5.47
N ILE A 251 2.16 -0.68 -5.74
CA ILE A 251 0.84 -1.06 -5.21
C ILE A 251 0.36 -2.36 -5.83
N GLY A 252 0.48 -2.49 -7.16
CA GLY A 252 0.10 -3.71 -7.86
C GLY A 252 0.94 -4.90 -7.40
N GLY A 253 2.25 -4.70 -7.25
CA GLY A 253 3.16 -5.72 -6.72
C GLY A 253 2.77 -6.14 -5.30
N LYS A 254 2.51 -5.18 -4.40
CA LYS A 254 2.13 -5.48 -3.01
C LYS A 254 0.77 -6.18 -2.88
N ILE A 255 -0.21 -5.85 -3.72
CA ILE A 255 -1.49 -6.56 -3.74
C ILE A 255 -1.29 -8.03 -4.14
N VAL A 256 -0.53 -8.28 -5.21
CA VAL A 256 -0.24 -9.65 -5.67
C VAL A 256 0.57 -10.42 -4.64
N ASP A 257 1.60 -9.80 -4.07
CA ASP A 257 2.44 -10.35 -3.02
C ASP A 257 1.61 -10.76 -1.79
N SER A 258 0.82 -9.84 -1.25
CA SER A 258 -0.07 -10.07 -0.10
C SER A 258 -1.09 -11.18 -0.35
N PHE A 259 -1.63 -11.26 -1.56
CA PHE A 259 -2.54 -12.34 -1.95
C PHE A 259 -1.84 -13.71 -1.95
N ILE A 260 -0.63 -13.78 -2.51
CA ILE A 260 0.17 -15.01 -2.51
C ILE A 260 0.52 -15.43 -1.09
N ILE A 261 1.00 -14.49 -0.25
CA ILE A 261 1.32 -14.75 1.16
C ILE A 261 0.08 -15.21 1.94
N GLY A 262 -1.08 -14.59 1.72
CA GLY A 262 -2.34 -15.03 2.31
C GLY A 262 -2.72 -16.45 1.94
N CYS A 263 -2.59 -16.81 0.65
CA CYS A 263 -2.84 -18.18 0.18
C CYS A 263 -1.84 -19.20 0.76
N LEU A 264 -0.55 -18.88 0.77
CA LEU A 264 0.48 -19.74 1.36
C LEU A 264 0.28 -19.90 2.88
N CYS A 265 -0.09 -18.81 3.56
CA CYS A 265 -0.43 -18.83 4.96
C CYS A 265 -1.64 -19.74 5.22
N PHE A 266 -2.69 -19.67 4.40
CA PHE A 266 -3.88 -20.52 4.53
C PHE A 266 -3.55 -22.01 4.35
N ILE A 267 -2.75 -22.33 3.36
CA ILE A 267 -2.29 -23.71 3.13
C ILE A 267 -1.48 -24.20 4.33
N GLY A 268 -0.48 -23.43 4.77
CA GLY A 268 0.40 -23.80 5.87
C GLY A 268 -0.34 -23.94 7.20
N THR A 269 -1.17 -22.97 7.56
CA THR A 269 -1.96 -23.02 8.81
C THR A 269 -3.00 -24.14 8.81
N THR A 270 -3.57 -24.48 7.64
CA THR A 270 -4.46 -25.64 7.51
C THR A 270 -3.72 -26.96 7.67
N LEU A 271 -2.52 -27.09 7.09
CA LEU A 271 -1.68 -28.28 7.26
C LEU A 271 -1.19 -28.46 8.71
N LEU A 272 -0.90 -27.35 9.40
CA LEU A 272 -0.53 -27.32 10.81
C LEU A 272 -1.74 -27.50 11.75
N GLN A 273 -2.94 -27.64 11.20
CA GLN A 273 -4.20 -27.74 11.98
C GLN A 273 -4.38 -26.57 12.95
N THR A 274 -3.91 -25.39 12.58
CA THR A 274 -3.99 -24.18 13.41
C THR A 274 -5.46 -23.77 13.61
N PRO A 275 -5.89 -23.43 14.84
CA PRO A 275 -7.24 -22.92 15.08
C PRO A 275 -7.50 -21.66 14.24
N TYR A 276 -8.69 -21.55 13.67
CA TYR A 276 -9.10 -20.40 12.85
C TYR A 276 -8.17 -20.08 11.66
N ALA A 277 -7.62 -21.11 11.01
CA ALA A 277 -6.66 -21.00 9.93
C ALA A 277 -7.05 -19.94 8.86
N ALA A 278 -8.32 -19.91 8.45
CA ALA A 278 -8.80 -18.92 7.47
C ALA A 278 -8.72 -17.48 7.99
N LEU A 279 -9.16 -17.23 9.22
CA LEU A 279 -9.12 -15.91 9.86
C LEU A 279 -7.67 -15.44 10.00
N VAL A 280 -6.79 -16.28 10.55
CA VAL A 280 -5.36 -16.00 10.71
C VAL A 280 -4.71 -15.67 9.38
N SER A 281 -4.99 -16.45 8.34
CA SER A 281 -4.39 -16.25 7.01
C SER A 281 -4.84 -14.98 6.33
N VAL A 282 -6.12 -14.60 6.52
CA VAL A 282 -6.64 -13.33 6.01
C VAL A 282 -6.00 -12.16 6.77
N ILE A 283 -5.86 -12.25 8.09
CA ILE A 283 -5.18 -11.21 8.88
C ILE A 283 -3.74 -11.04 8.37
N VAL A 284 -2.97 -12.13 8.28
CA VAL A 284 -1.57 -12.09 7.79
C VAL A 284 -1.50 -11.57 6.35
N GLY A 285 -2.36 -12.05 5.45
CA GLY A 285 -2.37 -11.62 4.05
C GLY A 285 -2.73 -10.14 3.88
N VAL A 286 -3.75 -9.67 4.60
CA VAL A 286 -4.18 -8.25 4.52
C VAL A 286 -3.13 -7.32 5.14
N THR A 287 -2.58 -7.67 6.29
CA THR A 287 -1.56 -6.84 6.94
C THR A 287 -0.26 -6.80 6.13
N ASN A 288 0.07 -7.87 5.39
CA ASN A 288 1.28 -7.93 4.54
C ASN A 288 1.31 -6.85 3.44
N ILE A 289 0.17 -6.19 3.16
CA ILE A 289 0.13 -5.05 2.24
C ILE A 289 0.97 -3.86 2.73
N ILE A 290 1.19 -3.77 4.05
CA ILE A 290 2.02 -2.75 4.70
C ILE A 290 3.47 -3.26 4.72
N PRO A 291 4.40 -2.63 3.99
CA PRO A 291 5.79 -3.08 3.98
C PRO A 291 6.43 -3.04 5.38
N PHE A 292 7.32 -3.96 5.67
CA PHE A 292 8.05 -4.14 6.92
C PHE A 292 7.18 -4.42 8.15
N PHE A 293 6.16 -3.64 8.42
CA PHE A 293 5.31 -3.77 9.63
C PHE A 293 4.19 -4.80 9.46
N GLY A 294 3.74 -5.03 8.22
CA GLY A 294 2.62 -5.92 7.93
C GLY A 294 2.74 -7.32 8.51
N PRO A 295 3.86 -8.02 8.31
CA PRO A 295 4.06 -9.35 8.87
C PRO A 295 3.90 -9.43 10.39
N TYR A 296 4.43 -8.45 11.11
CA TYR A 296 4.34 -8.40 12.58
C TYR A 296 2.94 -8.04 13.05
N LEU A 297 2.28 -7.09 12.37
CA LEU A 297 0.90 -6.70 12.67
C LEU A 297 -0.08 -7.84 12.47
N GLY A 298 0.21 -8.78 11.58
CA GLY A 298 -0.61 -9.97 11.36
C GLY A 298 -0.23 -11.14 12.28
N ALA A 299 1.07 -11.43 12.40
CA ALA A 299 1.56 -12.60 13.11
C ALA A 299 1.36 -12.50 14.63
N ILE A 300 1.63 -11.34 15.24
CA ILE A 300 1.55 -11.17 16.69
C ILE A 300 0.12 -11.42 17.21
N PRO A 301 -0.93 -10.72 16.73
CA PRO A 301 -2.28 -10.98 17.21
C PRO A 301 -2.77 -12.39 16.87
N SER A 302 -2.32 -12.95 15.72
CA SER A 302 -2.65 -14.33 15.36
C SER A 302 -2.01 -15.36 16.30
N ALA A 303 -0.74 -15.17 16.69
CA ALA A 303 -0.07 -16.04 17.66
C ALA A 303 -0.74 -15.99 19.03
N ILE A 304 -1.11 -14.79 19.48
CA ILE A 304 -1.86 -14.60 20.74
C ILE A 304 -3.22 -15.32 20.66
N LEU A 305 -3.94 -15.15 19.56
CA LEU A 305 -5.23 -15.81 19.34
C LEU A 305 -5.09 -17.35 19.43
N ILE A 306 -4.11 -17.93 18.74
CA ILE A 306 -3.86 -19.37 18.74
C ILE A 306 -3.57 -19.87 20.16
N LEU A 307 -2.72 -19.16 20.90
CA LEU A 307 -2.36 -19.52 22.26
C LEU A 307 -3.54 -19.44 23.23
N VAL A 308 -4.39 -18.42 23.10
CA VAL A 308 -5.58 -18.23 23.96
C VAL A 308 -6.66 -19.25 23.65
N VAL A 309 -6.85 -19.59 22.39
CA VAL A 309 -7.88 -20.56 21.95
C VAL A 309 -7.52 -22.00 22.33
N ASP A 310 -6.24 -22.36 22.22
CA ASP A 310 -5.76 -23.72 22.50
C ASP A 310 -4.52 -23.70 23.44
N PRO A 311 -4.69 -23.29 24.71
CA PRO A 311 -3.58 -23.20 25.64
C PRO A 311 -3.03 -24.57 26.07
N MET A 312 -3.77 -25.66 25.86
CA MET A 312 -3.33 -27.01 26.16
C MET A 312 -2.29 -27.56 25.19
N HIS A 313 -2.25 -26.99 23.98
CA HIS A 313 -1.27 -27.33 22.94
C HIS A 313 -0.43 -26.12 22.55
N PRO A 314 0.39 -25.53 23.43
CA PRO A 314 1.16 -24.31 23.14
C PRO A 314 2.15 -24.48 21.99
N LEU A 315 2.52 -25.72 21.68
CA LEU A 315 3.36 -26.04 20.52
C LEU A 315 2.72 -25.62 19.19
N ASN A 316 1.39 -25.57 19.08
CA ASN A 316 0.71 -25.07 17.88
C ASN A 316 1.05 -23.60 17.63
N CYS A 317 1.16 -22.78 18.67
CA CYS A 317 1.61 -21.40 18.57
C CYS A 317 3.08 -21.33 18.13
N VAL A 318 3.95 -22.18 18.69
CA VAL A 318 5.37 -22.23 18.31
C VAL A 318 5.53 -22.64 16.84
N TYR A 319 4.83 -23.68 16.40
CA TYR A 319 4.83 -24.10 15.00
C TYR A 319 4.32 -23.01 14.06
N PHE A 320 3.26 -22.29 14.44
CA PHE A 320 2.76 -21.15 13.70
C PHE A 320 3.83 -20.04 13.57
N VAL A 321 4.46 -19.65 14.69
CA VAL A 321 5.51 -18.61 14.66
C VAL A 321 6.68 -19.02 13.79
N LEU A 322 7.17 -20.26 13.92
CA LEU A 322 8.25 -20.78 13.08
C LEU A 322 7.84 -20.79 11.59
N PHE A 323 6.62 -21.23 11.30
CA PHE A 323 6.09 -21.21 9.92
C PHE A 323 6.03 -19.79 9.37
N ILE A 324 5.53 -18.82 10.15
CA ILE A 324 5.50 -17.40 9.72
C ILE A 324 6.91 -16.86 9.50
N LEU A 325 7.89 -17.19 10.33
CA LEU A 325 9.29 -16.78 10.11
C LEU A 325 9.82 -17.32 8.78
N VAL A 326 9.58 -18.59 8.47
CA VAL A 326 9.97 -19.20 7.19
C VAL A 326 9.24 -18.52 6.02
N LEU A 327 7.92 -18.28 6.17
CA LEU A 327 7.11 -17.61 5.15
C LEU A 327 7.63 -16.18 4.89
N GLN A 328 8.03 -15.44 5.93
CA GLN A 328 8.59 -14.11 5.81
C GLN A 328 9.99 -14.10 5.15
N GLN A 329 10.83 -15.10 5.44
CA GLN A 329 12.09 -15.26 4.75
C GLN A 329 11.88 -15.54 3.25
N PHE A 330 10.88 -16.34 2.93
CA PHE A 330 10.49 -16.59 1.55
C PHE A 330 9.96 -15.33 0.86
N ASP A 331 9.12 -14.55 1.55
CA ASP A 331 8.63 -13.26 1.05
C ASP A 331 9.79 -12.29 0.80
N GLY A 332 10.62 -12.03 1.81
CA GLY A 332 11.70 -11.05 1.74
C GLY A 332 12.78 -11.36 0.71
N ASN A 333 13.13 -12.65 0.53
CA ASN A 333 14.24 -13.06 -0.32
C ASN A 333 13.82 -13.49 -1.74
N PHE A 334 12.58 -13.95 -1.93
CA PHE A 334 12.11 -14.47 -3.22
C PHE A 334 10.95 -13.68 -3.80
N LEU A 335 9.83 -13.54 -3.06
CA LEU A 335 8.63 -12.92 -3.60
C LEU A 335 8.80 -11.41 -3.74
N GLY A 336 9.26 -10.73 -2.70
CA GLY A 336 9.46 -9.29 -2.70
C GLY A 336 10.34 -8.82 -3.86
N PRO A 337 11.59 -9.29 -4.00
CA PRO A 337 12.45 -8.91 -5.13
C PRO A 337 11.87 -9.27 -6.50
N LYS A 338 11.20 -10.42 -6.62
CA LYS A 338 10.63 -10.89 -7.89
C LYS A 338 9.38 -10.11 -8.31
N ILE A 339 8.54 -9.71 -7.37
CA ILE A 339 7.25 -9.04 -7.63
C ILE A 339 7.41 -7.53 -7.64
N LEU A 340 8.05 -6.96 -6.62
CA LEU A 340 8.20 -5.52 -6.46
C LEU A 340 9.39 -4.97 -7.26
N GLY A 341 10.49 -5.74 -7.38
CA GLY A 341 11.72 -5.27 -8.01
C GLY A 341 12.17 -3.91 -7.44
N ASP A 342 12.88 -3.12 -8.25
CA ASP A 342 13.29 -1.76 -7.91
C ASP A 342 12.20 -0.70 -8.21
N SER A 343 10.93 -1.04 -7.99
CA SER A 343 9.78 -0.20 -8.39
C SER A 343 9.82 1.22 -7.82
N THR A 344 10.43 1.43 -6.65
CA THR A 344 10.50 2.74 -5.99
C THR A 344 11.86 3.39 -6.06
N GLY A 345 12.95 2.62 -6.22
CA GLY A 345 14.32 3.11 -6.15
C GLY A 345 14.70 3.73 -4.79
N LEU A 346 13.94 3.43 -3.73
CA LEU A 346 14.21 3.88 -2.36
C LEU A 346 15.01 2.85 -1.59
N THR A 347 15.92 3.30 -0.71
CA THR A 347 16.55 2.42 0.28
C THR A 347 15.57 2.11 1.41
N GLY A 348 15.82 1.03 2.17
CA GLY A 348 14.97 0.60 3.29
C GLY A 348 14.68 1.72 4.30
N PHE A 349 15.68 2.56 4.62
CA PHE A 349 15.49 3.73 5.48
C PHE A 349 14.39 4.66 4.98
N TRP A 350 14.42 5.03 3.69
CA TRP A 350 13.44 5.92 3.11
C TRP A 350 12.04 5.31 3.00
N VAL A 351 11.97 3.98 2.88
CA VAL A 351 10.68 3.27 2.91
C VAL A 351 10.08 3.33 4.31
N ILE A 352 10.86 3.05 5.37
CA ILE A 352 10.40 3.15 6.78
C ILE A 352 10.00 4.60 7.10
N PHE A 353 10.80 5.58 6.68
CA PHE A 353 10.49 7.00 6.84
C PHE A 353 9.15 7.36 6.19
N ALA A 354 8.92 6.93 4.94
CA ALA A 354 7.67 7.17 4.22
C ALA A 354 6.47 6.56 4.96
N ILE A 355 6.57 5.30 5.40
CA ILE A 355 5.49 4.61 6.13
C ILE A 355 5.18 5.36 7.44
N THR A 356 6.20 5.78 8.18
CA THR A 356 6.03 6.49 9.47
C THR A 356 5.35 7.83 9.27
N VAL A 357 5.83 8.65 8.33
CA VAL A 357 5.29 9.99 8.08
C VAL A 357 3.87 9.92 7.51
N PHE A 358 3.67 9.18 6.44
CA PHE A 358 2.36 9.09 5.79
C PHE A 358 1.38 8.26 6.61
N GLY A 359 1.85 7.28 7.37
CA GLY A 359 1.05 6.53 8.33
C GLY A 359 0.53 7.41 9.47
N GLY A 360 1.37 8.29 10.01
CA GLY A 360 0.97 9.27 11.02
C GLY A 360 -0.03 10.30 10.51
N LEU A 361 0.07 10.71 9.23
CA LEU A 361 -0.82 11.71 8.64
C LEU A 361 -2.15 11.13 8.15
N PHE A 362 -2.13 9.93 7.56
CA PHE A 362 -3.27 9.36 6.83
C PHE A 362 -3.65 7.94 7.28
N GLY A 363 -3.08 7.47 8.40
CA GLY A 363 -3.35 6.14 8.93
C GLY A 363 -2.91 5.00 7.99
N ILE A 364 -3.66 3.90 8.01
CA ILE A 364 -3.32 2.69 7.22
C ILE A 364 -3.21 2.98 5.72
N LEU A 365 -4.11 3.79 5.16
CA LEU A 365 -4.03 4.20 3.75
C LEU A 365 -2.72 4.94 3.45
N GLY A 366 -2.28 5.80 4.38
CA GLY A 366 -1.00 6.49 4.29
C GLY A 366 0.19 5.54 4.31
N MET A 367 0.15 4.48 5.11
CA MET A 367 1.22 3.46 5.12
C MET A 367 1.35 2.74 3.77
N ILE A 368 0.24 2.49 3.09
CA ILE A 368 0.23 1.78 1.81
C ILE A 368 0.68 2.69 0.67
N VAL A 369 0.07 3.89 0.54
CA VAL A 369 0.35 4.78 -0.60
C VAL A 369 1.52 5.72 -0.35
N GLY A 370 1.97 5.86 0.89
CA GLY A 370 3.04 6.77 1.28
C GLY A 370 4.38 6.45 0.63
N VAL A 371 4.71 5.17 0.48
CA VAL A 371 5.96 4.73 -0.14
C VAL A 371 6.06 5.20 -1.61
N PRO A 372 5.10 4.92 -2.51
CA PRO A 372 5.17 5.42 -3.87
C PRO A 372 5.04 6.95 -3.97
N ILE A 373 4.28 7.60 -3.08
CA ILE A 373 4.22 9.07 -3.02
C ILE A 373 5.60 9.62 -2.69
N PHE A 374 6.23 9.11 -1.64
CA PHE A 374 7.56 9.55 -1.23
C PHE A 374 8.62 9.27 -2.30
N ALA A 375 8.55 8.13 -3.00
CA ALA A 375 9.44 7.81 -4.11
C ALA A 375 9.36 8.87 -5.22
N VAL A 376 8.16 9.34 -5.56
CA VAL A 376 7.97 10.41 -6.55
C VAL A 376 8.53 11.74 -6.05
N ILE A 377 8.28 12.10 -4.78
CA ILE A 377 8.82 13.32 -4.16
C ILE A 377 10.36 13.26 -4.15
N TYR A 378 10.93 12.15 -3.70
CA TYR A 378 12.38 11.94 -3.66
C TYR A 378 13.02 12.05 -5.06
N ALA A 379 12.42 11.42 -6.06
CA ALA A 379 12.87 11.52 -7.45
C ALA A 379 12.76 12.95 -8.00
N ALA A 380 11.71 13.69 -7.63
CA ALA A 380 11.54 15.09 -8.01
C ALA A 380 12.63 15.98 -7.40
N ILE A 381 12.89 15.82 -6.09
CA ILE A 381 13.97 16.54 -5.38
C ILE A 381 15.33 16.22 -6.02
N LYS A 382 15.62 14.92 -6.25
CA LYS A 382 16.85 14.48 -6.91
C LYS A 382 17.01 15.10 -8.31
N ALA A 383 15.93 15.18 -9.09
CA ALA A 383 15.96 15.79 -10.42
C ALA A 383 16.24 17.30 -10.37
N VAL A 384 15.66 17.99 -9.38
CA VAL A 384 15.90 19.43 -9.15
C VAL A 384 17.36 19.66 -8.74
N VAL A 385 17.86 18.92 -7.76
CA VAL A 385 19.26 19.00 -7.29
C VAL A 385 20.22 18.74 -8.44
N ASN A 386 20.03 17.67 -9.18
CA ASN A 386 20.89 17.34 -10.31
C ASN A 386 20.85 18.43 -11.41
N THR A 387 19.72 19.11 -11.59
CA THR A 387 19.62 20.22 -12.56
C THR A 387 20.43 21.43 -12.10
N PHE A 388 20.41 21.74 -10.79
CA PHE A 388 21.22 22.83 -10.25
C PHE A 388 22.73 22.51 -10.25
N LEU A 389 23.11 21.26 -9.94
CA LEU A 389 24.52 20.84 -10.01
C LEU A 389 25.07 20.95 -11.43
N ARG A 390 24.31 20.48 -12.42
CA ARG A 390 24.70 20.60 -13.84
C ARG A 390 24.84 22.06 -14.32
N LYS A 391 24.04 22.99 -13.78
CA LYS A 391 24.15 24.41 -14.10
C LYS A 391 25.41 25.05 -13.54
N LYS A 392 26.02 24.42 -12.51
CA LYS A 392 27.26 24.84 -11.86
C LYS A 392 28.45 24.01 -12.30
N ASP A 393 28.28 23.18 -13.34
CA ASP A 393 29.28 22.22 -13.85
C ASP A 393 29.83 21.27 -12.77
N LEU A 394 29.00 20.99 -11.74
CA LEU A 394 29.34 20.09 -10.65
C LEU A 394 28.83 18.65 -10.92
N PRO A 395 29.55 17.61 -10.48
CA PRO A 395 29.17 16.23 -10.67
C PRO A 395 27.85 15.92 -9.96
N VAL A 396 27.06 15.00 -10.54
CA VAL A 396 25.76 14.59 -9.99
C VAL A 396 25.83 13.31 -9.16
N GLU A 397 26.97 12.65 -9.13
CA GLU A 397 27.18 11.39 -8.40
C GLU A 397 27.38 11.67 -6.91
N THR A 398 26.54 11.07 -6.07
CA THR A 398 26.57 11.25 -4.61
C THR A 398 27.90 10.83 -3.99
N VAL A 399 28.56 9.80 -4.55
CA VAL A 399 29.85 9.27 -4.05
C VAL A 399 30.93 10.36 -4.02
N LYS A 400 30.93 11.29 -4.99
CA LYS A 400 31.89 12.40 -5.03
C LYS A 400 31.76 13.40 -3.89
N TYR A 401 30.60 13.40 -3.20
CA TYR A 401 30.30 14.27 -2.07
C TYR A 401 30.47 13.58 -0.71
N SER A 402 30.62 12.26 -0.67
CA SER A 402 30.70 11.50 0.58
C SER A 402 31.92 11.86 1.41
N TYR A 403 33.05 12.17 0.77
CA TYR A 403 34.30 12.54 1.41
C TYR A 403 34.74 13.96 1.07
N LEU A 404 33.78 14.81 0.66
CA LEU A 404 34.06 16.18 0.28
C LEU A 404 34.28 17.06 1.53
N LYS A 405 35.41 17.78 1.56
CA LYS A 405 35.71 18.81 2.59
C LYS A 405 35.12 20.16 2.19
N ASN A 406 35.46 20.65 1.01
CA ASN A 406 35.00 21.91 0.42
C ASN A 406 35.22 21.91 -1.09
N ILE A 407 34.57 22.86 -1.76
CA ILE A 407 34.77 23.19 -3.19
C ILE A 407 35.19 24.66 -3.22
N ASP A 408 36.29 24.98 -3.88
CA ASP A 408 36.77 26.34 -4.14
C ASP A 408 37.15 26.51 -5.62
N GLU A 409 37.90 27.59 -5.92
CA GLU A 409 38.33 27.87 -7.29
C GLU A 409 39.32 26.84 -7.86
N GLU A 410 40.03 26.11 -6.98
CA GLU A 410 40.96 25.03 -7.34
C GLU A 410 40.24 23.68 -7.58
N GLY A 411 38.97 23.54 -7.16
CA GLY A 411 38.14 22.38 -7.39
C GLY A 411 37.62 21.65 -6.15
N PHE A 412 37.57 20.33 -6.22
CA PHE A 412 37.06 19.44 -5.16
C PHE A 412 38.16 19.08 -4.18
N HIS A 413 38.10 19.54 -2.94
CA HIS A 413 38.99 19.15 -1.85
C HIS A 413 38.36 18.00 -1.05
N GLN A 414 39.07 16.88 -0.95
CA GLN A 414 38.62 15.74 -0.15
C GLN A 414 39.15 15.80 1.29
N LEU A 415 38.46 15.17 2.23
CA LEU A 415 38.92 14.96 3.58
C LEU A 415 40.24 14.19 3.57
N ASP A 416 41.10 14.45 4.57
CA ASP A 416 42.47 13.94 4.65
C ASP A 416 42.53 12.40 4.39
N SER A 417 43.50 11.98 3.61
CA SER A 417 43.65 10.59 3.14
C SER A 417 43.80 9.54 4.28
N ARG A 418 44.08 9.99 5.51
CA ARG A 418 44.09 9.12 6.69
C ARG A 418 42.65 8.74 7.12
N LEU A 419 41.74 9.68 7.15
CA LEU A 419 40.32 9.45 7.48
C LEU A 419 39.60 8.65 6.41
N GLN A 420 40.02 8.81 5.15
CA GLN A 420 39.53 7.97 4.06
C GLN A 420 39.96 6.51 4.21
N ARG A 421 41.25 6.26 4.53
CA ARG A 421 41.79 4.93 4.77
C ARG A 421 41.14 4.24 5.96
N ASP A 422 40.91 4.96 7.05
CA ASP A 422 40.27 4.40 8.22
C ASP A 422 38.81 4.01 7.96
N HIS A 423 38.08 4.76 7.11
CA HIS A 423 36.74 4.39 6.67
C HIS A 423 36.76 3.23 5.66
N GLU A 424 37.67 3.24 4.68
CA GLU A 424 37.80 2.15 3.71
C GLU A 424 38.23 0.82 4.39
N ILE A 425 39.11 0.91 5.40
CA ILE A 425 39.50 -0.26 6.21
C ILE A 425 38.33 -0.76 7.03
N LYS A 426 37.52 0.15 7.61
CA LYS A 426 36.35 -0.22 8.40
C LYS A 426 35.26 -0.84 7.53
N ASP A 427 34.99 -0.28 6.35
CA ASP A 427 34.05 -0.83 5.38
C ASP A 427 34.51 -2.17 4.81
N GLN A 428 35.83 -2.36 4.58
CA GLN A 428 36.40 -3.65 4.19
C GLN A 428 36.33 -4.69 5.31
N VAL A 429 36.63 -4.31 6.54
CA VAL A 429 36.52 -5.21 7.70
C VAL A 429 35.07 -5.66 7.93
N ASP A 430 34.11 -4.73 7.84
CA ASP A 430 32.68 -5.04 7.96
C ASP A 430 32.19 -5.93 6.78
N PHE A 431 32.71 -5.71 5.57
CA PHE A 431 32.40 -6.53 4.40
C PHE A 431 32.99 -7.94 4.53
N ASP A 432 34.25 -8.07 4.96
CA ASP A 432 34.92 -9.34 5.15
C ASP A 432 34.36 -10.14 6.34
N GLN A 433 33.91 -9.47 7.41
CA GLN A 433 33.18 -10.09 8.50
C GLN A 433 31.84 -10.63 8.04
N ASN A 434 31.04 -9.83 7.33
CA ASN A 434 29.76 -10.26 6.77
C ASN A 434 29.92 -11.44 5.77
N LYS A 435 31.03 -11.46 5.03
CA LYS A 435 31.35 -12.56 4.11
C LYS A 435 31.75 -13.84 4.86
N LYS A 436 32.54 -13.74 5.92
CA LYS A 436 32.90 -14.87 6.79
C LYS A 436 31.68 -15.44 7.51
N ASP A 437 30.80 -14.57 8.05
CA ASP A 437 29.55 -14.99 8.69
C ASP A 437 28.60 -15.71 7.71
N GLN A 438 28.62 -15.32 6.43
CA GLN A 438 27.88 -16.03 5.38
C GLN A 438 28.54 -17.35 4.96
N GLU A 439 29.87 -17.41 4.91
CA GLU A 439 30.62 -18.65 4.61
C GLU A 439 30.53 -19.66 5.76
N GLU A 440 30.59 -19.24 7.02
CA GLU A 440 30.38 -20.09 8.19
C GLU A 440 28.95 -20.65 8.28
N LYS A 441 27.95 -19.85 7.93
CA LYS A 441 26.56 -20.33 7.82
C LYS A 441 26.39 -21.36 6.71
N ASN A 442 27.09 -21.21 5.59
CA ASN A 442 27.02 -22.16 4.47
C ASN A 442 27.82 -23.46 4.71
N VAL A 443 28.78 -23.46 5.63
CA VAL A 443 29.57 -24.67 6.01
C VAL A 443 28.87 -25.45 7.12
N GLY A 444 28.06 -24.81 7.97
CA GLY A 444 27.26 -25.47 8.98
C GLY A 444 25.99 -26.17 8.45
N GLU A 445 25.65 -25.99 7.18
CA GLU A 445 24.49 -26.62 6.50
C GLU A 445 24.90 -27.80 5.56
N LYS A 446 26.12 -28.27 5.62
CA LYS A 446 26.57 -29.52 5.00
C LYS A 446 26.90 -30.56 6.06
#